data_123ed81cdd55addb06aa2ec563148558
#
_entry.id   123ed81cdd55addb06aa2ec563148558
#
_cell.length_a   1.000
_cell.length_b   1.000
_cell.length_c   1.000
_cell.angle_alpha   90.00
_cell.angle_beta   90.00
_cell.angle_gamma   90.00
#
_symmetry.space_group_name_H-M   'P 1'
#
loop_
_entity.id
_entity.type
_entity.pdbx_description
1 polymer ?
#
loop_
_entity_poly.entity_id
_entity_poly.type
_entity_poly.pdbx_seq_one_letter_code
_entity_poly.pdbx_strand_id
1 'polypeptide(L)'
;MNIEYKKRLISIVLSINILATGSLMSGCEFNNNKTSEDVPVSSSSAILDYNDLNNILSKVDGFVHILNYKEENNYYVGTFKNDNDVIYKLIDKYGNILEDDYIDVNIVNDNKVICNSYTNQVFYLFDLISGEKIMINSTSIDTFNNYILVNNTKELDIVDSNGTSKKSLVTETNVMDLNGNYLFDKEFNSYVKNSELGLLFLDKDNICTVFDTINNNTKYIDGTVKESLLNYVIIRSDKEDTLYKVNNGEFVNTQISAKNLKFSIKSDENIYLCYYYTVNKGNLYQTFYDIIDVNANKIISNINYDKNVISFNSDNYIYIEGNIIGSNLLDGSMIAHSYFDEYMVYNDIVLFRYQNVYSYIDKDGYIKTSECKDFNELKDFVSSSNVLSLNNN
;
A
#
# COMPACT_ATOMS: atom_id res chain seq x y z
N MET A 1 -12.84 1.41 19.25
CA MET A 1 -11.80 0.69 18.48
C MET A 1 -12.51 -0.12 17.43
N ASN A 2 -12.39 0.27 16.17
CA ASN A 2 -13.23 -0.16 15.05
C ASN A 2 -13.03 -1.66 14.73
N ILE A 3 -14.11 -2.36 14.37
CA ILE A 3 -14.11 -3.81 14.09
C ILE A 3 -13.16 -4.17 12.93
N GLU A 4 -12.97 -3.29 11.96
CA GLU A 4 -12.00 -3.47 10.88
C GLU A 4 -10.54 -3.39 11.37
N TYR A 5 -10.25 -2.51 12.33
CA TYR A 5 -8.93 -2.48 12.97
C TYR A 5 -8.63 -3.77 13.74
N LYS A 6 -9.66 -4.34 14.39
CA LYS A 6 -9.56 -5.67 15.02
C LYS A 6 -9.36 -6.79 13.98
N LYS A 7 -10.04 -6.76 12.82
CA LYS A 7 -9.84 -7.76 11.77
C LYS A 7 -8.46 -7.69 11.15
N ARG A 8 -7.92 -6.48 10.90
CA ARG A 8 -6.55 -6.30 10.42
C ARG A 8 -5.50 -6.69 11.46
N LEU A 9 -5.71 -6.34 12.74
CA LEU A 9 -4.83 -6.80 13.83
C LEU A 9 -4.89 -8.32 14.02
N ILE A 10 -6.06 -8.93 13.93
CA ILE A 10 -6.22 -10.39 14.01
C ILE A 10 -5.58 -11.09 12.83
N SER A 11 -5.65 -10.52 11.62
CA SER A 11 -4.98 -11.06 10.43
C SER A 11 -3.45 -10.99 10.56
N ILE A 12 -2.92 -9.89 11.09
CA ILE A 12 -1.48 -9.73 11.36
C ILE A 12 -1.02 -10.64 12.49
N VAL A 13 -1.82 -10.79 13.56
CA VAL A 13 -1.49 -11.66 14.70
C VAL A 13 -1.63 -13.14 14.33
N LEU A 14 -2.57 -13.53 13.45
CA LEU A 14 -2.65 -14.90 12.93
C LEU A 14 -1.47 -15.25 12.02
N SER A 15 -1.01 -14.31 11.20
CA SER A 15 0.18 -14.51 10.35
C SER A 15 1.45 -14.71 11.18
N ILE A 16 1.58 -14.02 12.32
CA ILE A 16 2.73 -14.15 13.23
C ILE A 16 2.67 -15.44 14.07
N ASN A 17 1.48 -15.92 14.43
CA ASN A 17 1.35 -17.16 15.22
C ASN A 17 1.53 -18.44 14.40
N ILE A 18 1.37 -18.41 13.08
CA ILE A 18 1.67 -19.58 12.21
C ILE A 18 3.18 -19.77 12.05
N LEU A 19 3.98 -18.69 12.15
CA LEU A 19 5.45 -18.76 12.10
C LEU A 19 6.11 -19.28 13.39
N ALA A 20 5.42 -19.24 14.55
CA ALA A 20 5.99 -19.61 15.85
C ALA A 20 5.78 -21.10 16.24
N THR A 21 4.95 -21.87 15.52
CA THR A 21 4.62 -23.27 15.84
C THR A 21 5.22 -24.31 14.89
N GLY A 22 6.01 -23.89 13.91
CA GLY A 22 6.56 -24.75 12.85
C GLY A 22 7.87 -25.49 13.17
N SER A 23 8.45 -25.40 14.38
CA SER A 23 9.77 -25.98 14.67
C SER A 23 9.77 -27.02 15.77
N LEU A 24 8.86 -27.99 15.76
CA LEU A 24 8.99 -29.23 16.54
C LEU A 24 8.04 -30.32 15.99
N MET A 25 8.39 -30.96 14.88
CA MET A 25 7.98 -32.33 14.59
C MET A 25 9.02 -32.96 13.68
N SER A 26 9.98 -33.64 14.28
CA SER A 26 10.85 -34.60 13.62
C SER A 26 10.07 -35.89 13.33
N GLY A 27 10.19 -36.39 12.11
CA GLY A 27 10.05 -37.79 11.77
C GLY A 27 8.64 -38.28 11.47
N CYS A 28 8.25 -38.23 10.20
CA CYS A 28 7.43 -39.28 9.60
C CYS A 28 7.94 -39.52 8.17
N GLU A 29 8.54 -40.67 7.96
CA GLU A 29 8.81 -41.21 6.64
C GLU A 29 7.46 -41.46 5.94
N PHE A 30 7.13 -40.65 4.95
CA PHE A 30 6.07 -40.95 3.99
C PHE A 30 6.68 -41.72 2.80
N ASN A 31 6.51 -43.02 2.84
CA ASN A 31 6.69 -43.89 1.68
C ASN A 31 5.50 -43.67 0.74
N ASN A 32 5.61 -42.78 -0.22
CA ASN A 32 4.67 -42.66 -1.32
C ASN A 32 5.29 -43.15 -2.61
N ASN A 33 5.20 -44.47 -2.80
CA ASN A 33 5.24 -45.07 -4.13
C ASN A 33 3.91 -44.73 -4.84
N LYS A 34 3.81 -43.57 -5.44
CA LYS A 34 2.98 -43.30 -6.61
C LYS A 34 3.90 -43.01 -7.77
N THR A 35 4.03 -43.98 -8.62
CA THR A 35 4.54 -43.81 -9.98
C THR A 35 3.64 -42.82 -10.69
N SER A 36 4.04 -41.54 -10.72
CA SER A 36 3.55 -40.61 -11.72
C SER A 36 4.09 -41.14 -13.05
N GLU A 37 3.21 -41.49 -13.96
CA GLU A 37 3.57 -41.69 -15.36
C GLU A 37 4.14 -40.34 -15.84
N ASP A 38 5.46 -40.33 -16.06
CA ASP A 38 6.15 -39.25 -16.77
C ASP A 38 5.51 -39.13 -18.14
N VAL A 39 4.68 -38.13 -18.32
CA VAL A 39 4.25 -37.68 -19.65
C VAL A 39 5.51 -37.12 -20.31
N PRO A 40 6.06 -37.81 -21.35
CA PRO A 40 7.24 -37.29 -22.02
C PRO A 40 6.86 -35.98 -22.70
N VAL A 41 7.31 -34.85 -22.12
CA VAL A 41 7.32 -33.58 -22.81
C VAL A 41 8.25 -33.77 -24.00
N SER A 42 7.71 -33.85 -25.20
CA SER A 42 8.47 -33.99 -26.42
C SER A 42 9.48 -32.84 -26.48
N SER A 43 10.77 -33.14 -26.54
CA SER A 43 11.83 -32.16 -26.74
C SER A 43 11.69 -31.54 -28.12
N SER A 44 10.78 -30.59 -28.27
CA SER A 44 10.68 -29.73 -29.45
C SER A 44 11.85 -28.77 -29.37
N SER A 45 12.74 -28.83 -30.35
CA SER A 45 13.86 -27.89 -30.48
C SER A 45 13.42 -26.56 -31.09
N ALA A 46 12.13 -26.37 -31.38
CA ALA A 46 11.58 -25.18 -31.93
C ALA A 46 11.09 -24.22 -30.80
N ILE A 47 11.40 -22.95 -30.93
CA ILE A 47 10.86 -21.88 -30.07
C ILE A 47 9.35 -21.82 -30.31
N LEU A 48 8.56 -21.89 -29.25
CA LEU A 48 7.10 -21.87 -29.29
C LEU A 48 6.59 -20.42 -29.24
N ASP A 49 5.59 -20.10 -30.06
CA ASP A 49 4.83 -18.87 -29.87
C ASP A 49 3.86 -19.02 -28.67
N TYR A 50 3.16 -17.93 -28.32
CA TYR A 50 2.22 -17.90 -27.20
C TYR A 50 1.12 -18.97 -27.31
N ASN A 51 0.57 -19.15 -28.50
CA ASN A 51 -0.55 -20.08 -28.72
C ASN A 51 -0.08 -21.52 -28.61
N ASP A 52 1.07 -21.85 -29.19
CA ASP A 52 1.66 -23.17 -29.12
C ASP A 52 2.06 -23.53 -27.70
N LEU A 53 2.70 -22.58 -26.99
CA LEU A 53 3.08 -22.72 -25.58
C LEU A 53 1.85 -22.94 -24.69
N ASN A 54 0.84 -22.11 -24.83
CA ASN A 54 -0.41 -22.21 -24.07
C ASN A 54 -1.16 -23.52 -24.37
N ASN A 55 -1.16 -23.97 -25.62
CA ASN A 55 -1.77 -25.23 -26.04
C ASN A 55 -1.07 -26.47 -25.45
N ILE A 56 0.26 -26.45 -25.36
CA ILE A 56 1.02 -27.52 -24.71
C ILE A 56 0.74 -27.51 -23.19
N LEU A 57 0.82 -26.36 -22.56
CA LEU A 57 0.64 -26.21 -21.11
C LEU A 57 -0.80 -26.48 -20.66
N SER A 58 -1.79 -26.22 -21.49
CA SER A 58 -3.19 -26.55 -21.18
C SER A 58 -3.46 -28.03 -20.96
N LYS A 59 -2.52 -28.91 -21.35
CA LYS A 59 -2.56 -30.36 -21.11
C LYS A 59 -1.88 -30.77 -19.81
N VAL A 60 -1.18 -29.85 -19.15
CA VAL A 60 -0.53 -30.06 -17.86
C VAL A 60 -1.54 -29.87 -16.75
N ASP A 61 -1.58 -30.81 -15.81
CA ASP A 61 -2.51 -30.75 -14.68
C ASP A 61 -2.29 -29.47 -13.85
N GLY A 62 -3.41 -28.83 -13.50
CA GLY A 62 -3.43 -27.59 -12.72
C GLY A 62 -3.03 -26.34 -13.46
N PHE A 63 -2.54 -26.37 -14.71
CA PHE A 63 -2.19 -25.15 -15.44
C PHE A 63 -3.40 -24.22 -15.63
N VAL A 64 -3.22 -22.91 -15.41
CA VAL A 64 -4.26 -21.90 -15.54
C VAL A 64 -3.93 -20.93 -16.69
N HIS A 65 -2.81 -20.22 -16.63
CA HIS A 65 -2.39 -19.27 -17.67
C HIS A 65 -0.92 -18.85 -17.49
N ILE A 66 -0.39 -18.15 -18.49
CA ILE A 66 0.93 -17.50 -18.44
C ILE A 66 0.72 -16.03 -18.05
N LEU A 67 1.46 -15.54 -17.02
CA LEU A 67 1.32 -14.19 -16.49
C LEU A 67 1.96 -13.11 -17.38
N ASN A 68 3.15 -13.36 -17.94
CA ASN A 68 3.99 -12.34 -18.54
C ASN A 68 4.69 -12.84 -19.81
N TYR A 69 3.92 -13.16 -20.83
CA TYR A 69 4.51 -13.54 -22.12
C TYR A 69 5.11 -12.34 -22.84
N LYS A 70 6.39 -12.48 -23.26
CA LYS A 70 7.11 -11.56 -24.14
C LYS A 70 7.96 -12.38 -25.08
N GLU A 71 7.96 -12.08 -26.38
CA GLU A 71 8.71 -12.88 -27.38
C GLU A 71 10.22 -12.88 -27.14
N GLU A 72 10.77 -11.80 -26.61
CA GLU A 72 12.20 -11.68 -26.29
C GLU A 72 12.63 -12.50 -25.08
N ASN A 73 11.69 -12.94 -24.24
CA ASN A 73 12.01 -13.72 -23.04
C ASN A 73 12.27 -15.20 -23.38
N ASN A 74 13.24 -15.79 -22.72
CA ASN A 74 13.52 -17.22 -22.78
C ASN A 74 12.76 -18.01 -21.73
N TYR A 75 12.18 -17.32 -20.73
CA TYR A 75 11.41 -17.88 -19.64
C TYR A 75 10.16 -17.10 -19.37
N TYR A 76 9.14 -17.76 -18.87
CA TYR A 76 7.83 -17.21 -18.57
C TYR A 76 7.38 -17.66 -17.19
N VAL A 77 6.43 -16.95 -16.58
CA VAL A 77 5.79 -17.34 -15.33
C VAL A 77 4.42 -17.96 -15.63
N GLY A 78 4.24 -19.22 -15.29
CA GLY A 78 2.96 -19.91 -15.36
C GLY A 78 2.27 -19.97 -14.00
N THR A 79 0.95 -19.81 -13.99
CA THR A 79 0.09 -19.99 -12.83
C THR A 79 -0.49 -21.39 -12.86
N PHE A 80 -0.42 -22.09 -11.73
CA PHE A 80 -0.93 -23.44 -11.57
C PHE A 80 -1.83 -23.54 -10.33
N LYS A 81 -2.82 -24.41 -10.39
CA LYS A 81 -3.66 -24.79 -9.26
C LYS A 81 -3.15 -26.08 -8.66
N ASN A 82 -2.89 -26.08 -7.36
CA ASN A 82 -2.55 -27.27 -6.60
C ASN A 82 -3.55 -27.38 -5.43
N ASP A 83 -4.54 -28.29 -5.56
CA ASP A 83 -5.67 -28.40 -4.65
C ASP A 83 -6.41 -27.08 -4.43
N ASN A 84 -6.23 -26.45 -3.27
CA ASN A 84 -6.85 -25.16 -2.91
C ASN A 84 -5.91 -23.96 -3.08
N ASP A 85 -4.65 -24.20 -3.42
CA ASP A 85 -3.61 -23.17 -3.50
C ASP A 85 -3.30 -22.81 -4.96
N VAL A 86 -2.82 -21.60 -5.14
CA VAL A 86 -2.22 -21.14 -6.39
C VAL A 86 -0.73 -21.14 -6.21
N ILE A 87 -0.03 -21.82 -7.11
CA ILE A 87 1.42 -21.82 -7.18
C ILE A 87 1.89 -21.28 -8.52
N TYR A 88 3.12 -20.80 -8.55
CA TYR A 88 3.75 -20.28 -9.76
C TYR A 88 4.96 -21.12 -10.12
N LYS A 89 5.17 -21.34 -11.42
CA LYS A 89 6.31 -22.06 -11.95
C LYS A 89 6.94 -21.27 -13.09
N LEU A 90 8.25 -21.41 -13.22
CA LEU A 90 8.96 -20.89 -14.37
C LEU A 90 8.91 -21.90 -15.52
N ILE A 91 8.72 -21.40 -16.72
CA ILE A 91 8.57 -22.19 -17.94
C ILE A 91 9.56 -21.65 -18.97
N ASP A 92 10.35 -22.52 -19.59
CA ASP A 92 11.23 -22.09 -20.67
C ASP A 92 10.49 -21.90 -22.00
N LYS A 93 11.14 -21.29 -22.97
CA LYS A 93 10.58 -21.03 -24.31
C LYS A 93 10.26 -22.28 -25.13
N TYR A 94 10.65 -23.45 -24.66
CA TYR A 94 10.36 -24.76 -25.29
C TYR A 94 9.18 -25.47 -24.61
N GLY A 95 8.60 -24.86 -23.56
CA GLY A 95 7.48 -25.43 -22.81
C GLY A 95 7.88 -26.34 -21.66
N ASN A 96 9.16 -26.44 -21.33
CA ASN A 96 9.60 -27.23 -20.16
C ASN A 96 9.34 -26.40 -18.88
N ILE A 97 8.70 -27.06 -17.91
CA ILE A 97 8.44 -26.48 -16.58
C ILE A 97 9.67 -26.72 -15.71
N LEU A 98 10.20 -25.65 -15.10
CA LEU A 98 11.30 -25.77 -14.14
C LEU A 98 10.81 -26.37 -12.82
N GLU A 99 11.69 -27.06 -12.09
CA GLU A 99 11.33 -27.84 -10.91
C GLU A 99 10.87 -27.05 -9.69
N ASP A 100 11.23 -25.75 -9.61
CA ASP A 100 10.92 -24.93 -8.44
C ASP A 100 9.45 -24.46 -8.44
N ASP A 101 8.80 -24.59 -7.29
CA ASP A 101 7.49 -24.04 -7.01
C ASP A 101 7.61 -22.74 -6.20
N TYR A 102 6.79 -21.74 -6.54
CA TYR A 102 6.76 -20.45 -5.89
C TYR A 102 5.37 -20.14 -5.35
N ILE A 103 5.29 -19.57 -4.13
CA ILE A 103 4.03 -19.16 -3.49
C ILE A 103 3.58 -17.77 -3.93
N ASP A 104 4.52 -16.95 -4.39
CA ASP A 104 4.26 -15.62 -4.85
C ASP A 104 5.27 -15.19 -5.90
N VAL A 105 4.83 -14.40 -6.87
CA VAL A 105 5.67 -13.83 -7.92
C VAL A 105 5.28 -12.38 -8.15
N ASN A 106 6.26 -11.48 -8.02
CA ASN A 106 6.13 -10.07 -8.32
C ASN A 106 6.90 -9.73 -9.61
N ILE A 107 6.20 -9.27 -10.62
CA ILE A 107 6.80 -8.80 -11.89
C ILE A 107 7.37 -7.41 -11.66
N VAL A 108 8.70 -7.28 -11.67
CA VAL A 108 9.37 -6.00 -11.45
C VAL A 108 9.39 -5.18 -12.73
N ASN A 109 9.72 -5.83 -13.84
CA ASN A 109 9.64 -5.24 -15.18
C ASN A 109 9.46 -6.36 -16.23
N ASP A 110 9.57 -6.02 -17.52
CA ASP A 110 9.37 -6.96 -18.62
C ASP A 110 10.25 -8.22 -18.55
N ASN A 111 11.46 -8.11 -17.97
CA ASN A 111 12.48 -9.14 -18.01
C ASN A 111 12.90 -9.67 -16.63
N LYS A 112 12.39 -9.10 -15.54
CA LYS A 112 12.79 -9.46 -14.18
C LYS A 112 11.57 -9.73 -13.31
N VAL A 113 11.62 -10.85 -12.59
CA VAL A 113 10.60 -11.23 -11.61
C VAL A 113 11.24 -11.60 -10.27
N ILE A 114 10.52 -11.32 -9.20
CA ILE A 114 10.88 -11.79 -7.86
C ILE A 114 9.96 -12.95 -7.53
N CYS A 115 10.57 -14.10 -7.24
CA CYS A 115 9.86 -15.32 -6.88
C CYS A 115 10.10 -15.65 -5.41
N ASN A 116 9.02 -15.92 -4.66
CA ASN A 116 9.11 -16.44 -3.29
C ASN A 116 8.95 -17.95 -3.31
N SER A 117 10.00 -18.67 -2.93
CA SER A 117 10.02 -20.13 -2.97
C SER A 117 9.06 -20.76 -1.97
N TYR A 118 8.29 -21.75 -2.43
CA TYR A 118 7.38 -22.53 -1.59
C TYR A 118 8.11 -23.33 -0.51
N THR A 119 9.29 -23.89 -0.86
CA THR A 119 9.97 -24.90 -0.04
C THR A 119 10.78 -24.28 1.11
N ASN A 120 11.47 -23.17 0.87
CA ASN A 120 12.44 -22.60 1.81
C ASN A 120 12.17 -21.16 2.20
N GLN A 121 11.08 -20.57 1.70
CA GLN A 121 10.66 -19.18 1.97
C GLN A 121 11.75 -18.14 1.68
N VAL A 122 12.55 -18.39 0.66
CA VAL A 122 13.61 -17.50 0.18
C VAL A 122 13.15 -16.81 -1.08
N PHE A 123 13.50 -15.54 -1.21
CA PHE A 123 13.22 -14.76 -2.41
C PHE A 123 14.34 -14.93 -3.44
N TYR A 124 13.95 -14.94 -4.71
CA TYR A 124 14.87 -14.99 -5.84
C TYR A 124 14.51 -13.91 -6.84
N LEU A 125 15.49 -13.11 -7.24
CA LEU A 125 15.39 -12.29 -8.44
C LEU A 125 15.77 -13.17 -9.63
N PHE A 126 14.87 -13.33 -10.59
CA PHE A 126 15.06 -14.16 -11.76
C PHE A 126 15.03 -13.30 -13.03
N ASP A 127 16.01 -13.49 -13.89
CA ASP A 127 16.09 -12.86 -15.21
C ASP A 127 15.45 -13.76 -16.27
N LEU A 128 14.36 -13.28 -16.85
CA LEU A 128 13.58 -14.05 -17.83
C LEU A 128 14.26 -14.19 -19.20
N ILE A 129 15.32 -13.43 -19.46
CA ILE A 129 16.12 -13.56 -20.70
C ILE A 129 17.27 -14.55 -20.50
N SER A 130 18.09 -14.32 -19.47
CA SER A 130 19.31 -15.12 -19.23
C SER A 130 19.05 -16.42 -18.47
N GLY A 131 17.99 -16.49 -17.68
CA GLY A 131 17.74 -17.56 -16.72
C GLY A 131 18.56 -17.43 -15.43
N GLU A 132 19.27 -16.32 -15.24
CA GLU A 132 20.04 -16.08 -14.03
C GLU A 132 19.12 -15.94 -12.81
N LYS A 133 19.51 -16.59 -11.70
CA LYS A 133 18.76 -16.63 -10.45
C LYS A 133 19.63 -16.11 -9.31
N ILE A 134 19.26 -14.99 -8.74
CA ILE A 134 19.96 -14.35 -7.62
C ILE A 134 19.13 -14.55 -6.35
N MET A 135 19.70 -15.17 -5.33
CA MET A 135 19.06 -15.37 -4.04
C MET A 135 19.07 -14.09 -3.21
N ILE A 136 17.92 -13.72 -2.65
CA ILE A 136 17.76 -12.55 -1.78
C ILE A 136 17.36 -13.04 -0.37
N ASN A 137 18.28 -12.88 0.58
CA ASN A 137 17.98 -13.16 1.99
C ASN A 137 17.20 -11.99 2.59
N SER A 138 15.89 -12.18 2.84
CA SER A 138 15.00 -11.13 3.30
C SER A 138 13.82 -11.75 4.02
N THR A 139 13.22 -11.01 4.96
CA THR A 139 11.93 -11.39 5.57
C THR A 139 10.74 -10.95 4.73
N SER A 140 10.89 -9.86 3.97
CA SER A 140 9.91 -9.42 2.98
C SER A 140 10.56 -8.53 1.92
N ILE A 141 9.92 -8.44 0.78
CA ILE A 141 10.39 -7.62 -0.35
C ILE A 141 9.26 -6.69 -0.76
N ASP A 142 9.66 -5.46 -1.14
CA ASP A 142 8.82 -4.50 -1.82
C ASP A 142 9.56 -3.98 -3.05
N THR A 143 8.88 -3.33 -3.97
CA THR A 143 9.48 -2.80 -5.20
C THR A 143 9.13 -1.34 -5.39
N PHE A 144 10.05 -0.59 -6.01
CA PHE A 144 9.80 0.77 -6.40
C PHE A 144 10.58 1.10 -7.68
N ASN A 145 9.86 1.34 -8.78
CA ASN A 145 10.45 1.45 -10.10
C ASN A 145 11.34 0.22 -10.42
N ASN A 146 12.58 0.43 -10.84
CA ASN A 146 13.55 -0.63 -11.13
C ASN A 146 14.43 -1.01 -9.93
N TYR A 147 13.92 -0.85 -8.71
CA TYR A 147 14.66 -1.15 -7.48
C TYR A 147 13.86 -2.08 -6.56
N ILE A 148 14.58 -2.85 -5.80
CA ILE A 148 14.07 -3.84 -4.85
C ILE A 148 14.37 -3.32 -3.44
N LEU A 149 13.32 -3.21 -2.61
CA LEU A 149 13.43 -2.87 -1.20
C LEU A 149 13.50 -4.16 -0.39
N VAL A 150 14.67 -4.45 0.12
CA VAL A 150 14.99 -5.68 0.86
C VAL A 150 14.77 -5.41 2.34
N ASN A 151 13.71 -5.96 2.91
CA ASN A 151 13.31 -5.73 4.30
C ASN A 151 13.73 -6.91 5.19
N ASN A 152 14.48 -6.62 6.24
CA ASN A 152 14.92 -7.59 7.24
C ASN A 152 14.33 -7.24 8.61
N THR A 153 13.47 -8.10 9.12
CA THR A 153 12.90 -7.94 10.46
C THR A 153 13.72 -8.72 11.47
N LYS A 154 14.20 -8.02 12.48
CA LYS A 154 15.02 -8.57 13.58
C LYS A 154 14.32 -8.34 14.92
N GLU A 155 14.42 -9.28 15.83
CA GLU A 155 14.00 -9.09 17.21
C GLU A 155 15.13 -8.43 18.00
N LEU A 156 14.88 -7.25 18.55
CA LEU A 156 15.84 -6.51 19.35
C LEU A 156 15.31 -6.30 20.79
N ASP A 157 16.21 -6.38 21.76
CA ASP A 157 15.91 -6.00 23.14
C ASP A 157 16.01 -4.48 23.27
N ILE A 158 14.86 -3.81 23.38
CA ILE A 158 14.78 -2.36 23.61
C ILE A 158 14.65 -2.13 25.13
N VAL A 159 15.58 -1.38 25.68
CA VAL A 159 15.54 -0.97 27.10
C VAL A 159 14.77 0.35 27.18
N ASP A 160 13.66 0.37 27.94
CA ASP A 160 12.89 1.58 28.17
C ASP A 160 13.60 2.54 29.14
N SER A 161 13.05 3.75 29.32
CA SER A 161 13.58 4.77 30.22
C SER A 161 13.64 4.34 31.68
N ASN A 162 12.96 3.25 32.06
CA ASN A 162 12.94 2.68 33.41
C ASN A 162 13.92 1.50 33.58
N GLY A 163 14.69 1.18 32.51
CA GLY A 163 15.64 0.07 32.50
C GLY A 163 15.01 -1.31 32.26
N THR A 164 13.74 -1.37 31.84
CA THR A 164 13.06 -2.64 31.56
C THR A 164 13.35 -3.05 30.11
N SER A 165 13.91 -4.24 29.92
CA SER A 165 14.12 -4.80 28.58
C SER A 165 12.81 -5.35 28.02
N LYS A 166 12.48 -4.95 26.80
CA LYS A 166 11.31 -5.40 26.06
C LYS A 166 11.73 -5.80 24.65
N LYS A 167 11.36 -7.01 24.24
CA LYS A 167 11.59 -7.46 22.88
C LYS A 167 10.70 -6.69 21.89
N SER A 168 11.30 -6.16 20.86
CA SER A 168 10.60 -5.44 19.79
C SER A 168 11.08 -5.92 18.43
N LEU A 169 10.16 -6.05 17.50
CA LEU A 169 10.49 -6.32 16.09
C LEU A 169 10.85 -5.01 15.40
N VAL A 170 12.05 -4.96 14.86
CA VAL A 170 12.54 -3.82 14.08
C VAL A 170 12.80 -4.29 12.66
N THR A 171 12.22 -3.59 11.69
CA THR A 171 12.46 -3.84 10.27
C THR A 171 13.48 -2.83 9.76
N GLU A 172 14.54 -3.32 9.15
CA GLU A 172 15.54 -2.53 8.45
C GLU A 172 15.44 -2.81 6.96
N THR A 173 15.57 -1.78 6.14
CA THR A 173 15.41 -1.84 4.69
C THR A 173 16.72 -1.46 4.01
N ASN A 174 17.12 -2.22 2.99
CA ASN A 174 18.15 -1.82 2.04
C ASN A 174 17.58 -1.77 0.62
N VAL A 175 18.26 -1.06 -0.28
CA VAL A 175 17.84 -0.92 -1.68
C VAL A 175 18.81 -1.68 -2.57
N MET A 176 18.29 -2.52 -3.45
CA MET A 176 19.06 -3.33 -4.38
C MET A 176 18.63 -3.02 -5.82
N ASP A 177 19.59 -2.99 -6.74
CA ASP A 177 19.32 -2.89 -8.16
C ASP A 177 18.87 -4.23 -8.77
N LEU A 178 18.49 -4.22 -10.03
CA LEU A 178 18.06 -5.42 -10.74
C LEU A 178 19.21 -6.35 -11.18
N ASN A 179 20.45 -6.05 -10.80
CA ASN A 179 21.60 -6.90 -10.97
C ASN A 179 22.01 -7.58 -9.65
N GLY A 180 21.25 -7.35 -8.57
CA GLY A 180 21.51 -7.92 -7.26
C GLY A 180 22.50 -7.13 -6.41
N ASN A 181 22.88 -5.91 -6.79
CA ASN A 181 23.82 -5.08 -6.05
C ASN A 181 23.08 -4.17 -5.08
N TYR A 182 23.49 -4.14 -3.82
CA TYR A 182 23.01 -3.15 -2.87
C TYR A 182 23.57 -1.75 -3.21
N LEU A 183 22.67 -0.75 -3.21
CA LEU A 183 23.05 0.63 -3.56
C LEU A 183 23.68 1.39 -2.38
N PHE A 184 23.41 0.96 -1.17
CA PHE A 184 23.86 1.62 0.05
C PHE A 184 24.59 0.63 0.96
N ASP A 185 25.66 1.10 1.59
CA ASP A 185 26.43 0.32 2.58
C ASP A 185 25.74 0.26 3.95
N LYS A 186 24.54 0.83 4.07
CA LYS A 186 23.74 0.91 5.31
C LYS A 186 22.30 0.47 5.08
N GLU A 187 21.68 -0.04 6.13
CA GLU A 187 20.24 -0.32 6.19
C GLU A 187 19.52 0.91 6.77
N PHE A 188 18.25 1.09 6.42
CA PHE A 188 17.39 2.20 6.80
C PHE A 188 16.25 1.72 7.71
N ASN A 189 15.78 2.57 8.63
CA ASN A 189 14.75 2.23 9.61
C ASN A 189 13.33 2.31 9.03
N SER A 190 13.14 3.13 8.00
CA SER A 190 11.86 3.30 7.31
C SER A 190 12.05 3.88 5.92
N TYR A 191 11.01 3.78 5.11
CA TYR A 191 10.99 4.42 3.79
C TYR A 191 9.59 4.96 3.43
N VAL A 192 9.59 5.97 2.56
CA VAL A 192 8.39 6.52 1.92
C VAL A 192 8.63 6.58 0.41
N LYS A 193 7.65 6.12 -0.37
CA LYS A 193 7.68 6.14 -1.84
C LYS A 193 6.87 7.32 -2.37
N ASN A 194 7.41 8.03 -3.36
CA ASN A 194 6.66 8.98 -4.15
C ASN A 194 6.75 8.59 -5.63
N SER A 195 5.75 7.88 -6.11
CA SER A 195 5.74 7.34 -7.48
C SER A 195 5.65 8.43 -8.54
N GLU A 196 5.01 9.57 -8.25
CA GLU A 196 4.85 10.67 -9.20
C GLU A 196 6.16 11.38 -9.49
N LEU A 197 7.01 11.51 -8.47
CA LEU A 197 8.33 12.14 -8.60
C LEU A 197 9.45 11.14 -8.86
N GLY A 198 9.19 9.85 -8.74
CA GLY A 198 10.21 8.81 -8.80
C GLY A 198 11.20 8.88 -7.62
N LEU A 199 10.78 9.43 -6.47
CA LEU A 199 11.62 9.61 -5.30
C LEU A 199 11.35 8.54 -4.24
N LEU A 200 12.43 7.98 -3.71
CA LEU A 200 12.43 7.09 -2.57
C LEU A 200 13.12 7.80 -1.39
N PHE A 201 12.41 7.97 -0.31
CA PHE A 201 12.91 8.54 0.94
C PHE A 201 13.26 7.42 1.90
N LEU A 202 14.48 7.43 2.40
CA LEU A 202 15.06 6.38 3.24
C LEU A 202 15.59 7.01 4.52
N ASP A 203 14.98 6.71 5.65
CA ASP A 203 15.27 7.36 6.92
C ASP A 203 16.19 6.52 7.81
N LYS A 204 17.24 7.14 8.34
CA LYS A 204 18.10 6.59 9.38
C LYS A 204 18.70 7.70 10.24
N ASP A 205 18.62 7.55 11.56
CA ASP A 205 19.25 8.44 12.55
C ASP A 205 18.87 9.92 12.37
N ASN A 206 17.61 10.21 12.11
CA ASN A 206 17.06 11.55 11.82
C ASN A 206 17.64 12.21 10.57
N ILE A 207 18.19 11.43 9.66
CA ILE A 207 18.63 11.89 8.34
C ILE A 207 17.83 11.11 7.29
N CYS A 208 17.18 11.83 6.40
CA CYS A 208 16.55 11.26 5.24
C CYS A 208 17.50 11.26 4.05
N THR A 209 17.74 10.08 3.50
CA THR A 209 18.39 9.90 2.21
C THR A 209 17.34 9.91 1.14
N VAL A 210 17.35 10.90 0.26
CA VAL A 210 16.44 11.00 -0.88
C VAL A 210 17.13 10.38 -2.09
N PHE A 211 16.59 9.29 -2.58
CA PHE A 211 17.09 8.63 -3.77
C PHE A 211 16.13 8.89 -4.94
N ASP A 212 16.63 9.61 -5.95
CA ASP A 212 15.96 9.84 -7.22
C ASP A 212 16.17 8.63 -8.12
N THR A 213 15.17 7.79 -8.24
CA THR A 213 15.24 6.54 -8.99
C THR A 213 15.23 6.73 -10.51
N ILE A 214 14.83 7.92 -10.99
CA ILE A 214 14.83 8.26 -12.42
C ILE A 214 16.24 8.70 -12.87
N ASN A 215 16.86 9.60 -12.08
CA ASN A 215 18.15 10.17 -12.43
C ASN A 215 19.33 9.44 -11.74
N ASN A 216 19.04 8.43 -10.93
CA ASN A 216 20.01 7.63 -10.17
C ASN A 216 20.97 8.52 -9.34
N ASN A 217 20.42 9.49 -8.62
CA ASN A 217 21.18 10.38 -7.75
C ASN A 217 20.62 10.39 -6.32
N THR A 218 21.45 10.85 -5.39
CA THR A 218 21.14 10.84 -3.96
C THR A 218 21.38 12.20 -3.35
N LYS A 219 20.44 12.65 -2.50
CA LYS A 219 20.54 13.86 -1.67
C LYS A 219 20.26 13.51 -0.21
N TYR A 220 20.67 14.37 0.70
CA TYR A 220 20.43 14.20 2.13
C TYR A 220 19.65 15.39 2.68
N ILE A 221 18.71 15.11 3.57
CA ILE A 221 17.88 16.13 4.24
C ILE A 221 17.90 15.82 5.75
N ASP A 222 18.08 16.86 6.57
CA ASP A 222 17.96 16.75 8.02
C ASP A 222 16.50 16.51 8.41
N GLY A 223 16.25 15.48 9.21
CA GLY A 223 14.92 15.04 9.61
C GLY A 223 14.49 13.73 8.94
N THR A 224 13.27 13.32 9.21
CA THR A 224 12.66 12.09 8.64
C THR A 224 11.45 12.46 7.79
N VAL A 225 11.26 11.76 6.68
CA VAL A 225 10.06 11.96 5.85
C VAL A 225 8.88 11.24 6.47
N LYS A 226 7.85 11.99 6.78
CA LYS A 226 6.62 11.47 7.37
C LYS A 226 5.62 11.03 6.31
N GLU A 227 5.38 11.88 5.35
CA GLU A 227 4.41 11.67 4.28
C GLU A 227 4.89 12.39 3.01
N SER A 228 4.52 11.84 1.85
CA SER A 228 4.75 12.47 0.54
C SER A 228 3.51 12.32 -0.32
N LEU A 229 3.11 13.41 -0.99
CA LEU A 229 1.93 13.45 -1.85
C LEU A 229 2.15 14.43 -3.00
N LEU A 230 1.97 14.00 -4.25
CA LEU A 230 2.28 14.77 -5.43
C LEU A 230 3.71 15.35 -5.33
N ASN A 231 3.86 16.64 -5.51
CA ASN A 231 5.14 17.33 -5.37
C ASN A 231 5.35 17.98 -3.98
N TYR A 232 4.67 17.48 -2.95
CA TYR A 232 4.83 17.94 -1.58
C TYR A 232 5.30 16.83 -0.66
N VAL A 233 6.12 17.21 0.33
CA VAL A 233 6.71 16.29 1.30
C VAL A 233 6.65 16.92 2.69
N ILE A 234 6.19 16.17 3.68
CA ILE A 234 6.23 16.56 5.08
C ILE A 234 7.46 15.94 5.72
N ILE A 235 8.38 16.80 6.20
CA ILE A 235 9.60 16.38 6.88
C ILE A 235 9.47 16.72 8.36
N ARG A 236 9.72 15.72 9.21
CA ARG A 236 9.74 15.82 10.65
C ARG A 236 11.15 16.17 11.12
N SER A 237 11.26 17.26 11.86
CA SER A 237 12.43 17.57 12.68
C SER A 237 12.14 17.27 14.16
N ASP A 238 13.12 17.51 15.04
CA ASP A 238 12.95 17.31 16.49
C ASP A 238 11.80 18.13 17.10
N LYS A 239 11.41 19.24 16.49
CA LYS A 239 10.46 20.20 17.05
C LYS A 239 9.10 20.17 16.39
N GLU A 240 9.07 20.03 15.08
CA GLU A 240 7.85 20.16 14.28
C GLU A 240 7.97 19.50 12.91
N ASP A 241 6.84 19.29 12.28
CA ASP A 241 6.74 18.81 10.91
C ASP A 241 6.65 20.04 9.98
N THR A 242 7.42 20.05 8.91
CA THR A 242 7.48 21.16 7.93
C THR A 242 7.10 20.66 6.54
N LEU A 243 6.27 21.41 5.84
CA LEU A 243 5.91 21.14 4.45
C LEU A 243 6.99 21.69 3.50
N TYR A 244 7.46 20.85 2.61
CA TYR A 244 8.32 21.21 1.50
C TYR A 244 7.61 20.96 0.17
N LYS A 245 7.87 21.83 -0.81
CA LYS A 245 7.50 21.61 -2.20
C LYS A 245 8.72 21.15 -2.97
N VAL A 246 8.57 20.09 -3.76
CA VAL A 246 9.65 19.57 -4.61
C VAL A 246 9.49 20.16 -6.01
N ASN A 247 10.48 20.91 -6.46
CA ASN A 247 10.53 21.49 -7.78
C ASN A 247 11.84 21.07 -8.46
N ASN A 248 11.76 20.30 -9.54
CA ASN A 248 12.93 19.80 -10.28
C ASN A 248 13.99 19.14 -9.37
N GLY A 249 13.52 18.35 -8.40
CA GLY A 249 14.39 17.68 -7.42
C GLY A 249 14.95 18.57 -6.30
N GLU A 250 14.59 19.86 -6.26
CA GLU A 250 14.95 20.77 -5.16
C GLU A 250 13.80 20.90 -4.14
N PHE A 251 14.16 20.86 -2.85
CA PHE A 251 13.21 20.96 -1.74
C PHE A 251 13.07 22.40 -1.30
N VAL A 252 11.96 23.02 -1.60
CA VAL A 252 11.67 24.41 -1.25
C VAL A 252 10.78 24.43 -0.01
N ASN A 253 11.27 25.02 1.10
CA ASN A 253 10.49 25.18 2.31
C ASN A 253 9.31 26.13 2.06
N THR A 254 8.08 25.65 2.30
CA THR A 254 6.85 26.47 2.12
C THR A 254 6.57 27.40 3.28
N GLN A 255 7.35 27.35 4.36
CA GLN A 255 7.16 28.04 5.63
C GLN A 255 5.92 27.57 6.43
N ILE A 256 5.27 26.50 6.01
CA ILE A 256 4.19 25.85 6.76
C ILE A 256 4.82 24.82 7.68
N SER A 257 4.77 25.08 8.98
CA SER A 257 5.28 24.20 10.02
C SER A 257 4.28 24.08 11.15
N ALA A 258 4.06 22.87 11.64
CA ALA A 258 3.20 22.60 12.79
C ALA A 258 3.53 21.26 13.44
N LYS A 259 3.15 21.09 14.70
CA LYS A 259 3.19 19.77 15.33
C LYS A 259 2.11 18.88 14.69
N ASN A 260 2.52 17.63 14.37
CA ASN A 260 1.63 16.63 13.80
C ASN A 260 0.93 17.07 12.49
N LEU A 261 1.65 17.78 11.62
CA LEU A 261 1.20 18.09 10.27
C LEU A 261 0.99 16.80 9.47
N LYS A 262 -0.11 16.72 8.70
CA LYS A 262 -0.45 15.60 7.82
C LYS A 262 -1.16 16.10 6.58
N PHE A 263 -1.09 15.32 5.49
CA PHE A 263 -2.04 15.50 4.41
C PHE A 263 -3.43 15.06 4.86
N SER A 264 -4.44 15.89 4.60
CA SER A 264 -5.82 15.64 5.04
C SER A 264 -6.64 14.98 3.95
N ILE A 265 -6.87 15.71 2.87
CA ILE A 265 -7.72 15.28 1.76
C ILE A 265 -7.01 15.61 0.46
N LYS A 266 -7.08 14.68 -0.49
CA LYS A 266 -6.69 14.90 -1.88
C LYS A 266 -7.96 15.15 -2.68
N SER A 267 -8.12 16.33 -3.28
CA SER A 267 -8.96 16.51 -4.45
C SER A 267 -8.08 16.61 -5.69
N ASP A 268 -8.62 16.35 -6.87
CA ASP A 268 -7.84 16.30 -8.12
C ASP A 268 -7.03 17.58 -8.40
N GLU A 269 -7.45 18.72 -7.83
CA GLU A 269 -6.82 20.02 -8.05
C GLU A 269 -6.17 20.63 -6.79
N ASN A 270 -6.52 20.17 -5.58
CA ASN A 270 -6.09 20.80 -4.35
C ASN A 270 -5.55 19.82 -3.31
N ILE A 271 -4.49 20.21 -2.64
CA ILE A 271 -3.91 19.51 -1.51
C ILE A 271 -4.24 20.31 -0.24
N TYR A 272 -4.76 19.58 0.73
CA TYR A 272 -5.08 20.12 2.04
C TYR A 272 -4.28 19.41 3.11
N LEU A 273 -3.96 20.17 4.15
CA LEU A 273 -3.18 19.73 5.29
C LEU A 273 -4.04 19.85 6.55
N CYS A 274 -3.81 18.99 7.52
CA CYS A 274 -4.31 19.20 8.87
C CYS A 274 -3.17 19.19 9.88
N TYR A 275 -3.31 19.98 10.94
CA TYR A 275 -2.43 19.92 12.09
C TYR A 275 -3.24 19.88 13.37
N TYR A 276 -2.73 19.14 14.36
CA TYR A 276 -3.41 18.89 15.61
C TYR A 276 -2.84 19.77 16.72
N TYR A 277 -3.73 20.25 17.60
CA TYR A 277 -3.34 21.04 18.76
C TYR A 277 -4.26 20.74 19.95
N THR A 278 -3.74 20.92 21.17
CA THR A 278 -4.47 20.66 22.40
C THR A 278 -4.78 21.98 23.10
N VAL A 279 -6.04 22.16 23.48
CA VAL A 279 -6.52 23.32 24.25
C VAL A 279 -6.83 22.88 25.68
N ASN A 280 -6.30 23.62 26.63
CA ASN A 280 -6.65 23.44 28.04
C ASN A 280 -7.93 24.23 28.34
N LYS A 281 -9.01 23.53 28.65
CA LYS A 281 -10.29 24.12 29.11
C LYS A 281 -10.53 23.77 30.56
N GLY A 282 -9.88 24.47 31.47
CA GLY A 282 -9.94 24.20 32.90
C GLY A 282 -9.15 22.94 33.27
N ASN A 283 -9.84 21.88 33.74
CA ASN A 283 -9.19 20.61 34.11
C ASN A 283 -9.21 19.55 32.98
N LEU A 284 -9.66 19.91 31.77
CA LEU A 284 -9.78 19.00 30.63
C LEU A 284 -8.91 19.48 29.49
N TYR A 285 -8.13 18.55 28.95
CA TYR A 285 -7.41 18.74 27.67
C TYR A 285 -8.26 18.21 26.54
N GLN A 286 -8.59 19.08 25.58
CA GLN A 286 -9.29 18.67 24.35
C GLN A 286 -8.37 18.88 23.17
N THR A 287 -8.31 17.87 22.29
CA THR A 287 -7.53 17.93 21.06
C THR A 287 -8.44 18.33 19.90
N PHE A 288 -7.98 19.29 19.13
CA PHE A 288 -8.62 19.79 17.93
C PHE A 288 -7.64 19.73 16.77
N TYR A 289 -8.14 19.89 15.56
CA TYR A 289 -7.32 20.12 14.38
C TYR A 289 -7.96 21.18 13.47
N ASP A 290 -7.11 21.82 12.67
CA ASP A 290 -7.50 22.73 11.60
C ASP A 290 -7.14 22.09 10.26
N ILE A 291 -7.93 22.38 9.22
CA ILE A 291 -7.62 22.07 7.82
C ILE A 291 -7.17 23.35 7.14
N ILE A 292 -6.02 23.31 6.48
CA ILE A 292 -5.43 24.42 5.75
C ILE A 292 -5.09 24.00 4.32
N ASP A 293 -5.01 24.95 3.40
CA ASP A 293 -4.44 24.74 2.07
C ASP A 293 -2.90 24.81 2.09
N VAL A 294 -2.26 24.54 0.95
CA VAL A 294 -0.80 24.63 0.78
C VAL A 294 -0.25 26.05 0.84
N ASN A 295 -1.09 27.07 0.93
CA ASN A 295 -0.73 28.49 1.12
C ASN A 295 -0.94 28.95 2.57
N ALA A 296 -1.23 28.03 3.48
CA ALA A 296 -1.56 28.26 4.88
C ALA A 296 -2.89 28.99 5.13
N ASN A 297 -3.77 29.08 4.14
CA ASN A 297 -5.12 29.62 4.38
C ASN A 297 -5.93 28.58 5.16
N LYS A 298 -6.55 29.00 6.24
CA LYS A 298 -7.44 28.14 7.01
C LYS A 298 -8.76 27.96 6.28
N ILE A 299 -9.10 26.70 6.03
CA ILE A 299 -10.35 26.31 5.38
C ILE A 299 -11.40 25.97 6.44
N ILE A 300 -11.02 25.10 7.39
CA ILE A 300 -11.90 24.70 8.50
C ILE A 300 -11.08 24.75 9.79
N SER A 301 -11.67 25.27 10.87
CA SER A 301 -10.97 25.39 12.16
C SER A 301 -11.73 24.73 13.30
N ASN A 302 -11.01 24.38 14.35
CA ASN A 302 -11.56 23.87 15.62
C ASN A 302 -12.38 22.58 15.47
N ILE A 303 -11.97 21.69 14.58
CA ILE A 303 -12.62 20.38 14.45
C ILE A 303 -12.18 19.51 15.64
N ASN A 304 -13.15 18.93 16.36
CA ASN A 304 -12.84 17.99 17.44
C ASN A 304 -12.08 16.78 16.87
N TYR A 305 -11.05 16.32 17.58
CA TYR A 305 -10.21 15.19 17.16
C TYR A 305 -10.99 13.92 16.85
N ASP A 306 -12.12 13.68 17.53
CA ASP A 306 -12.97 12.51 17.33
C ASP A 306 -13.78 12.56 16.02
N LYS A 307 -13.87 13.74 15.37
CA LYS A 307 -14.50 13.92 14.07
C LYS A 307 -13.48 13.79 12.95
N ASN A 308 -13.69 12.84 12.04
CA ASN A 308 -12.90 12.72 10.82
C ASN A 308 -13.63 13.41 9.67
N VAL A 309 -13.09 14.47 9.14
CA VAL A 309 -13.58 15.09 7.89
C VAL A 309 -13.20 14.18 6.73
N ILE A 310 -14.20 13.77 5.93
CA ILE A 310 -14.05 12.84 4.81
C ILE A 310 -14.27 13.51 3.45
N SER A 311 -14.98 14.64 3.42
CA SER A 311 -15.19 15.45 2.24
C SER A 311 -15.52 16.87 2.67
N PHE A 312 -15.20 17.88 1.85
CA PHE A 312 -15.63 19.26 2.06
C PHE A 312 -15.64 20.05 0.73
N ASN A 313 -16.40 21.13 0.72
CA ASN A 313 -16.47 22.08 -0.39
C ASN A 313 -16.35 23.53 0.14
N SER A 314 -16.72 24.53 -0.65
CA SER A 314 -16.67 25.95 -0.26
C SER A 314 -17.57 26.32 0.91
N ASP A 315 -18.62 25.54 1.18
CA ASP A 315 -19.71 25.93 2.07
C ASP A 315 -19.88 25.01 3.27
N ASN A 316 -19.53 23.71 3.10
CA ASN A 316 -19.74 22.70 4.13
C ASN A 316 -18.66 21.61 4.12
N TYR A 317 -18.64 20.80 5.19
CA TYR A 317 -17.83 19.60 5.28
C TYR A 317 -18.64 18.41 5.81
N ILE A 318 -18.29 17.21 5.33
CA ILE A 318 -18.87 15.95 5.77
C ILE A 318 -17.88 15.25 6.70
N TYR A 319 -18.38 14.74 7.82
CA TYR A 319 -17.57 14.13 8.85
C TYR A 319 -18.12 12.78 9.32
N ILE A 320 -17.22 12.00 9.94
CA ILE A 320 -17.55 10.79 10.69
C ILE A 320 -17.09 10.96 12.13
N GLU A 321 -17.97 10.62 13.07
CA GLU A 321 -17.70 10.57 14.51
C GLU A 321 -18.28 9.26 15.08
N GLY A 322 -17.42 8.28 15.34
CA GLY A 322 -17.88 6.93 15.75
C GLY A 322 -18.71 6.26 14.65
N ASN A 323 -20.00 6.06 14.92
CA ASN A 323 -20.99 5.51 13.99
C ASN A 323 -21.99 6.56 13.46
N ILE A 324 -21.65 7.83 13.59
CA ILE A 324 -22.42 8.96 13.09
C ILE A 324 -21.72 9.51 11.85
N ILE A 325 -22.51 9.75 10.80
CA ILE A 325 -22.12 10.51 9.62
C ILE A 325 -22.94 11.77 9.59
N GLY A 326 -22.33 12.90 9.26
CA GLY A 326 -23.02 14.18 9.25
C GLY A 326 -22.32 15.23 8.43
N SER A 327 -22.95 16.38 8.33
CA SER A 327 -22.44 17.56 7.64
C SER A 327 -22.60 18.82 8.49
N ASN A 328 -21.58 19.67 8.40
CA ASN A 328 -21.56 20.98 9.06
C ASN A 328 -21.18 22.05 8.04
N LEU A 329 -21.62 23.29 8.28
CA LEU A 329 -21.03 24.46 7.64
C LEU A 329 -19.55 24.59 8.04
N LEU A 330 -18.77 25.37 7.29
CA LEU A 330 -17.34 25.58 7.58
C LEU A 330 -17.10 26.26 8.95
N ASP A 331 -18.08 26.99 9.49
CA ASP A 331 -18.03 27.57 10.83
C ASP A 331 -18.31 26.55 11.96
N GLY A 332 -18.62 25.31 11.60
CA GLY A 332 -18.93 24.22 12.52
C GLY A 332 -20.42 24.04 12.85
N SER A 333 -21.30 24.91 12.34
CA SER A 333 -22.75 24.76 12.52
C SER A 333 -23.27 23.51 11.83
N MET A 334 -24.07 22.72 12.53
CA MET A 334 -24.58 21.45 12.02
C MET A 334 -25.68 21.67 10.97
N ILE A 335 -25.55 20.98 9.84
CA ILE A 335 -26.59 20.91 8.79
C ILE A 335 -27.44 19.66 9.00
N ALA A 336 -26.80 18.50 9.03
CA ALA A 336 -27.49 17.20 9.16
C ALA A 336 -26.59 16.15 9.80
N HIS A 337 -27.19 15.11 10.38
CA HIS A 337 -26.49 13.91 10.83
C HIS A 337 -27.40 12.68 10.81
N SER A 338 -26.80 11.50 10.70
CA SER A 338 -27.46 10.20 10.81
C SER A 338 -26.51 9.17 11.38
N TYR A 339 -27.05 8.07 11.87
CA TYR A 339 -26.26 6.84 12.09
C TYR A 339 -25.97 6.16 10.75
N PHE A 340 -24.91 5.36 10.72
CA PHE A 340 -24.56 4.53 9.58
C PHE A 340 -24.01 3.17 10.02
N ASP A 341 -24.24 2.14 9.17
CA ASP A 341 -23.62 0.82 9.28
C ASP A 341 -22.44 0.71 8.33
N GLU A 342 -22.54 1.35 7.16
CA GLU A 342 -21.57 1.30 6.07
C GLU A 342 -21.63 2.59 5.25
N TYR A 343 -20.49 3.04 4.74
CA TYR A 343 -20.42 4.22 3.85
C TYR A 343 -19.35 4.04 2.78
N MET A 344 -19.47 4.85 1.74
CA MET A 344 -18.44 5.02 0.70
C MET A 344 -18.48 6.43 0.13
N VAL A 345 -17.36 6.87 -0.43
CA VAL A 345 -17.26 8.12 -1.19
C VAL A 345 -17.26 7.77 -2.68
N TYR A 346 -18.14 8.43 -3.43
CA TYR A 346 -18.29 8.23 -4.86
C TYR A 346 -18.53 9.57 -5.56
N ASN A 347 -17.60 9.98 -6.44
CA ASN A 347 -17.65 11.27 -7.15
C ASN A 347 -17.96 12.45 -6.21
N ASP A 348 -17.17 12.56 -5.11
CA ASP A 348 -17.29 13.58 -4.07
C ASP A 348 -18.64 13.59 -3.28
N ILE A 349 -19.52 12.64 -3.56
CA ILE A 349 -20.75 12.43 -2.80
C ILE A 349 -20.55 11.29 -1.82
N VAL A 350 -21.01 11.49 -0.60
CA VAL A 350 -20.94 10.44 0.41
C VAL A 350 -22.23 9.64 0.42
N LEU A 351 -22.10 8.38 0.12
CA LEU A 351 -23.16 7.37 0.14
C LEU A 351 -23.06 6.58 1.43
N PHE A 352 -24.18 6.29 2.08
CA PHE A 352 -24.18 5.50 3.31
C PHE A 352 -25.44 4.66 3.46
N ARG A 353 -25.35 3.62 4.29
CA ARG A 353 -26.48 2.75 4.63
C ARG A 353 -26.68 2.73 6.14
N TYR A 354 -27.93 2.80 6.57
CA TYR A 354 -28.35 2.55 7.94
C TYR A 354 -29.65 1.73 7.97
N GLN A 355 -29.65 0.61 8.68
CA GLN A 355 -30.82 -0.28 8.82
C GLN A 355 -31.47 -0.64 7.46
N ASN A 356 -30.65 -0.97 6.46
CA ASN A 356 -31.07 -1.27 5.07
C ASN A 356 -31.68 -0.10 4.29
N VAL A 357 -31.62 1.14 4.80
CA VAL A 357 -31.96 2.35 4.06
C VAL A 357 -30.69 2.92 3.46
N TYR A 358 -30.67 3.07 2.16
CA TYR A 358 -29.57 3.66 1.40
C TYR A 358 -29.80 5.15 1.21
N SER A 359 -28.84 5.94 1.59
CA SER A 359 -28.91 7.40 1.65
C SER A 359 -27.63 8.02 1.13
N TYR A 360 -27.69 9.32 0.79
CA TYR A 360 -26.51 10.08 0.42
C TYR A 360 -26.57 11.49 1.04
N ILE A 361 -25.42 12.14 1.13
CA ILE A 361 -25.33 13.54 1.51
C ILE A 361 -25.09 14.33 0.23
N ASP A 362 -26.03 15.25 -0.08
CA ASP A 362 -25.93 16.08 -1.27
C ASP A 362 -24.85 17.19 -1.12
N LYS A 363 -24.60 17.92 -2.19
CA LYS A 363 -23.58 19.00 -2.23
C LYS A 363 -23.84 20.12 -1.20
N ASP A 364 -25.08 20.32 -0.81
CA ASP A 364 -25.48 21.34 0.16
C ASP A 364 -25.44 20.80 1.61
N GLY A 365 -25.00 19.55 1.78
CA GLY A 365 -24.83 18.89 3.08
C GLY A 365 -26.10 18.21 3.62
N TYR A 366 -27.20 18.17 2.87
CA TYR A 366 -28.44 17.56 3.32
C TYR A 366 -28.47 16.05 3.05
N ILE A 367 -28.99 15.30 4.01
CA ILE A 367 -29.20 13.87 3.87
C ILE A 367 -30.44 13.61 3.03
N LYS A 368 -30.30 12.79 1.99
CA LYS A 368 -31.35 12.31 1.11
C LYS A 368 -31.44 10.79 1.20
N THR A 369 -32.64 10.28 1.45
CA THR A 369 -32.92 8.84 1.41
C THR A 369 -33.31 8.42 0.01
N SER A 370 -33.00 7.18 -0.35
CA SER A 370 -33.36 6.57 -1.63
C SER A 370 -34.13 5.26 -1.41
N GLU A 371 -34.80 4.77 -2.45
CA GLU A 371 -35.42 3.46 -2.48
C GLU A 371 -34.48 2.37 -3.04
N CYS A 372 -33.20 2.71 -3.25
CA CYS A 372 -32.20 1.79 -3.77
C CYS A 372 -31.96 0.62 -2.80
N LYS A 373 -31.63 -0.54 -3.36
CA LYS A 373 -31.46 -1.80 -2.61
C LYS A 373 -30.00 -2.09 -2.28
N ASP A 374 -29.08 -1.45 -2.99
CA ASP A 374 -27.63 -1.58 -2.77
C ASP A 374 -26.89 -0.31 -3.21
N PHE A 375 -25.56 -0.29 -2.96
CA PHE A 375 -24.74 0.84 -3.34
C PHE A 375 -24.53 1.00 -4.85
N ASN A 376 -24.73 -0.03 -5.67
CA ASN A 376 -24.58 0.10 -7.11
C ASN A 376 -25.81 0.81 -7.68
N GLU A 377 -27.02 0.42 -7.27
CA GLU A 377 -28.24 1.16 -7.61
C GLU A 377 -28.16 2.62 -7.15
N LEU A 378 -27.60 2.87 -5.93
CA LEU A 378 -27.45 4.23 -5.41
C LEU A 378 -26.44 5.06 -6.22
N LYS A 379 -25.34 4.46 -6.67
CA LYS A 379 -24.36 5.13 -7.58
C LYS A 379 -25.01 5.51 -8.90
N ASP A 380 -25.78 4.59 -9.49
CA ASP A 380 -26.48 4.81 -10.76
C ASP A 380 -27.55 5.91 -10.59
N PHE A 381 -28.29 5.88 -9.50
CA PHE A 381 -29.27 6.91 -9.15
C PHE A 381 -28.65 8.30 -9.01
N VAL A 382 -27.56 8.42 -8.25
CA VAL A 382 -26.84 9.69 -8.03
C VAL A 382 -26.19 10.17 -9.34
N SER A 383 -25.68 9.25 -10.18
CA SER A 383 -25.09 9.59 -11.48
C SER A 383 -26.14 10.07 -12.49
N SER A 384 -27.34 9.49 -12.49
CA SER A 384 -28.43 9.83 -13.42
C SER A 384 -29.26 11.04 -13.01
N SER A 385 -29.41 11.25 -11.71
CA SER A 385 -30.04 12.45 -11.17
C SER A 385 -29.03 13.58 -11.25
N ASN A 386 -29.39 14.75 -11.80
CA ASN A 386 -28.55 15.96 -11.97
C ASN A 386 -27.79 16.44 -10.70
N VAL A 387 -27.60 15.56 -9.73
CA VAL A 387 -26.80 15.80 -8.52
C VAL A 387 -25.32 16.03 -8.88
N LEU A 388 -24.85 15.47 -10.02
CA LEU A 388 -23.48 15.62 -10.54
C LEU A 388 -23.32 16.76 -11.57
N SER A 389 -24.38 17.44 -12.00
CA SER A 389 -24.35 18.31 -13.18
C SER A 389 -23.90 19.75 -12.92
N LEU A 390 -22.99 20.02 -11.99
CA LEU A 390 -22.50 21.40 -11.74
C LEU A 390 -20.99 21.59 -11.91
N ASN A 391 -20.27 20.62 -12.48
CA ASN A 391 -18.84 20.80 -12.81
C ASN A 391 -18.56 21.05 -14.29
N ASN A 392 -19.53 21.55 -15.07
CA ASN A 392 -19.33 22.03 -16.43
C ASN A 392 -19.86 23.45 -16.58
N ASN A 393 -19.16 24.43 -16.02
CA ASN A 393 -19.14 25.81 -16.47
C ASN A 393 -17.85 26.50 -16.03
#